data_f5819ae18cffa2d65ecb04c05065f78a
#
_entry.id   f5819ae18cffa2d65ecb04c05065f78a
#
_cell.length_a   1.000
_cell.length_b   1.000
_cell.length_c   1.000
_cell.angle_alpha   90.00
_cell.angle_beta   90.00
_cell.angle_gamma   90.00
#
_symmetry.space_group_name_H-M   'P 1'
#
loop_
_entity.id
_entity.type
_entity.pdbx_description
1 polymer ?
#
loop_
_entity_poly.entity_id
_entity_poly.type
_entity_poly.pdbx_seq_one_letter_code
_entity_poly.pdbx_strand_id
1 'polypeptide(L)'
;MLDVDTIAQLLQTTVTPIIAISGLGLFILVVQTRWVAITDIIRTLNRERLGLSRDLAAGRLPGAEGAWAEARMANLQEQITILERRGTLVKDALQYIFIAILLFVVASLVMLISQTFDVNLSHVVLLLFVLGLLMVFLTCTNLVREVRTSYEAVEIELRMRAA
;
A
#
# COMPACT_ATOMS: atom_id res chain seq x y z
N MET A 1 5.58 -6.77 45.98
CA MET A 1 6.91 -6.81 45.37
C MET A 1 6.74 -7.66 44.10
N LEU A 2 6.88 -7.10 42.91
CA LEU A 2 6.84 -7.90 41.70
C LEU A 2 8.08 -8.77 41.65
N ASP A 3 7.88 -10.07 41.56
CA ASP A 3 8.95 -11.07 41.52
C ASP A 3 9.74 -10.92 40.22
N VAL A 4 11.04 -11.13 40.20
CA VAL A 4 11.92 -10.97 39.03
C VAL A 4 11.42 -11.85 37.86
N ASP A 5 10.89 -13.03 38.17
CA ASP A 5 10.32 -13.94 37.17
C ASP A 5 9.05 -13.38 36.52
N THR A 6 8.22 -12.68 37.30
CA THR A 6 7.01 -12.00 36.79
C THR A 6 7.40 -10.86 35.84
N ILE A 7 8.44 -10.09 36.19
CA ILE A 7 8.95 -8.99 35.34
C ILE A 7 9.54 -9.55 34.05
N ALA A 8 10.31 -10.64 34.13
CA ALA A 8 10.88 -11.28 32.93
C ALA A 8 9.81 -11.83 32.00
N GLN A 9 8.76 -12.43 32.55
CA GLN A 9 7.63 -12.96 31.80
C GLN A 9 6.79 -11.82 31.14
N LEU A 10 6.59 -10.71 31.85
CA LEU A 10 5.98 -9.48 31.36
C LEU A 10 6.75 -8.91 30.17
N LEU A 11 8.07 -8.77 30.30
CA LEU A 11 8.93 -8.27 29.23
C LEU A 11 8.89 -9.18 28.00
N GLN A 12 9.01 -10.49 28.20
CA GLN A 12 9.02 -11.47 27.11
C GLN A 12 7.71 -11.47 26.33
N THR A 13 6.58 -11.33 26.99
CA THR A 13 5.26 -11.31 26.39
C THR A 13 4.96 -9.99 25.67
N THR A 14 5.51 -8.87 26.15
CA THR A 14 5.34 -7.54 25.56
C THR A 14 6.29 -7.31 24.37
N VAL A 15 7.44 -7.98 24.33
CA VAL A 15 8.45 -7.83 23.25
C VAL A 15 7.95 -8.41 21.92
N THR A 16 7.14 -9.47 21.93
CA THR A 16 6.65 -10.11 20.71
C THR A 16 5.88 -9.16 19.77
N PRO A 17 4.87 -8.40 20.25
CA PRO A 17 4.17 -7.40 19.40
C PRO A 17 5.11 -6.27 18.95
N ILE A 18 6.08 -5.86 19.76
CA ILE A 18 7.04 -4.80 19.41
C ILE A 18 7.92 -5.22 18.23
N ILE A 19 8.41 -6.47 18.24
CA ILE A 19 9.18 -7.02 17.11
C ILE A 19 8.33 -7.09 15.85
N ALA A 20 7.07 -7.51 15.97
CA ALA A 20 6.13 -7.52 14.84
C ALA A 20 5.94 -6.13 14.25
N ILE A 21 5.72 -5.10 15.08
CA ILE A 21 5.58 -3.70 14.65
C ILE A 21 6.84 -3.20 13.96
N SER A 22 8.04 -3.53 14.47
CA SER A 22 9.31 -3.14 13.87
C SER A 22 9.50 -3.75 12.48
N GLY A 23 9.16 -5.04 12.30
CA GLY A 23 9.18 -5.71 11.01
C GLY A 23 8.20 -5.08 10.02
N LEU A 24 7.00 -4.74 10.46
CA LEU A 24 6.00 -4.04 9.65
C LEU A 24 6.44 -2.63 9.24
N GLY A 25 7.23 -1.94 10.06
CA GLY A 25 7.79 -0.63 9.73
C GLY A 25 8.64 -0.65 8.47
N LEU A 26 9.51 -1.65 8.31
CA LEU A 26 10.29 -1.85 7.08
C LEU A 26 9.40 -2.18 5.89
N PHE A 27 8.35 -2.97 6.11
CA PHE A 27 7.40 -3.34 5.06
C PHE A 27 6.59 -2.13 4.57
N ILE A 28 6.18 -1.23 5.47
CA ILE A 28 5.53 0.05 5.13
C ILE A 28 6.43 0.86 4.20
N LEU A 29 7.72 0.96 4.48
CA LEU A 29 8.66 1.72 3.65
C LEU A 29 8.66 1.23 2.20
N VAL A 30 8.68 -0.10 2.00
CA VAL A 30 8.62 -0.69 0.65
C VAL A 30 7.30 -0.38 -0.04
N VAL A 31 6.17 -0.45 0.64
CA VAL A 31 4.85 -0.15 0.07
C VAL A 31 4.72 1.33 -0.24
N GLN A 32 5.23 2.20 0.64
CA GLN A 32 5.20 3.65 0.47
C GLN A 32 6.06 4.11 -0.71
N THR A 33 7.24 3.54 -0.91
CA THR A 33 8.07 3.87 -2.09
C THR A 33 7.35 3.53 -3.40
N ARG A 34 6.65 2.40 -3.46
CA ARG A 34 5.81 2.04 -4.63
C ARG A 34 4.66 3.01 -4.84
N TRP A 35 3.97 3.40 -3.76
CA TRP A 35 2.90 4.40 -3.82
C TRP A 35 3.37 5.73 -4.39
N VAL A 36 4.50 6.24 -3.90
CA VAL A 36 5.09 7.50 -4.36
C VAL A 36 5.46 7.39 -5.84
N ALA A 37 6.11 6.31 -6.25
CA ALA A 37 6.50 6.10 -7.64
C ALA A 37 5.30 6.12 -8.60
N ILE A 38 4.21 5.40 -8.28
CA ILE A 38 2.98 5.39 -9.09
C ILE A 38 2.37 6.79 -9.15
N THR A 39 2.28 7.48 -8.02
CA THR A 39 1.69 8.82 -7.93
C THR A 39 2.47 9.84 -8.74
N ASP A 40 3.80 9.77 -8.75
CA ASP A 40 4.65 10.69 -9.51
C ASP A 40 4.52 10.46 -11.03
N ILE A 41 4.39 9.20 -11.47
CA ILE A 41 4.11 8.89 -12.86
C ILE A 41 2.75 9.46 -13.27
N ILE A 42 1.69 9.24 -12.49
CA ILE A 42 0.35 9.77 -12.76
C ILE A 42 0.39 11.30 -12.86
N ARG A 43 1.09 11.98 -11.94
CA ARG A 43 1.24 13.44 -11.97
C ARG A 43 1.94 13.92 -13.24
N THR A 44 2.98 13.22 -13.67
CA THR A 44 3.73 13.54 -14.89
C THR A 44 2.86 13.41 -16.14
N LEU A 45 2.16 12.27 -16.30
CA LEU A 45 1.25 12.04 -17.41
C LEU A 45 0.09 13.04 -17.43
N ASN A 46 -0.46 13.38 -16.27
CA ASN A 46 -1.53 14.36 -16.17
C ASN A 46 -1.07 15.78 -16.53
N ARG A 47 0.17 16.17 -16.19
CA ARG A 47 0.75 17.45 -16.62
C ARG A 47 0.92 17.49 -18.13
N GLU A 48 1.43 16.41 -18.76
CA GLU A 48 1.55 16.30 -20.21
C GLU A 48 0.17 16.44 -20.87
N ARG A 49 -0.84 15.72 -20.37
CA ARG A 49 -2.22 15.79 -20.89
C ARG A 49 -2.80 17.20 -20.80
N LEU A 50 -2.61 17.88 -19.65
CA LEU A 50 -3.07 19.25 -19.46
C LEU A 50 -2.33 20.26 -20.36
N GLY A 51 -1.04 20.01 -20.65
CA GLY A 51 -0.27 20.79 -21.61
C GLY A 51 -0.87 20.71 -23.01
N LEU A 52 -1.04 19.48 -23.51
CA LEU A 52 -1.64 19.23 -24.84
C LEU A 52 -3.06 19.80 -24.96
N SER A 53 -3.88 19.65 -23.92
CA SER A 53 -5.25 20.19 -23.94
C SER A 53 -5.29 21.72 -24.01
N ARG A 54 -4.34 22.42 -23.35
CA ARG A 54 -4.22 23.88 -23.42
C ARG A 54 -3.74 24.35 -24.77
N ASP A 55 -2.80 23.63 -25.40
CA ASP A 55 -2.26 23.98 -26.70
C ASP A 55 -3.30 23.77 -27.81
N LEU A 56 -4.10 22.72 -27.72
CA LEU A 56 -5.28 22.51 -28.59
C LEU A 56 -6.32 23.62 -28.41
N ALA A 57 -6.70 23.93 -27.17
CA ALA A 57 -7.68 24.99 -26.87
C ALA A 57 -7.21 26.38 -27.33
N ALA A 58 -5.89 26.63 -27.33
CA ALA A 58 -5.29 27.87 -27.82
C ALA A 58 -5.11 27.91 -29.34
N GLY A 59 -5.49 26.87 -30.08
CA GLY A 59 -5.33 26.78 -31.51
C GLY A 59 -3.87 26.73 -32.00
N ARG A 60 -2.95 26.33 -31.13
CA ARG A 60 -1.50 26.27 -31.42
C ARG A 60 -1.11 25.04 -32.24
N LEU A 61 -1.97 24.05 -32.32
CA LEU A 61 -1.75 22.76 -33.01
C LEU A 61 -2.79 22.59 -34.12
N PRO A 62 -2.59 23.19 -35.33
CA PRO A 62 -3.55 23.07 -36.43
C PRO A 62 -3.36 21.78 -37.23
N GLY A 63 -4.46 21.25 -37.79
CA GLY A 63 -4.43 20.16 -38.77
C GLY A 63 -3.91 18.84 -38.19
N ALA A 64 -2.88 18.26 -38.82
CA ALA A 64 -2.32 16.95 -38.45
C ALA A 64 -1.74 16.93 -37.05
N GLU A 65 -1.17 18.03 -36.55
CA GLU A 65 -0.64 18.15 -35.22
C GLU A 65 -1.74 18.07 -34.14
N GLY A 66 -2.91 18.66 -34.42
CA GLY A 66 -4.10 18.58 -33.58
C GLY A 66 -4.61 17.13 -33.44
N ALA A 67 -4.73 16.44 -34.58
CA ALA A 67 -5.16 15.03 -34.60
C ALA A 67 -4.17 14.12 -33.85
N TRP A 68 -2.86 14.37 -33.96
CA TRP A 68 -1.85 13.66 -33.19
C TRP A 68 -1.99 13.94 -31.70
N ALA A 69 -2.20 15.20 -31.29
CA ALA A 69 -2.36 15.58 -29.90
C ALA A 69 -3.62 14.95 -29.27
N GLU A 70 -4.72 14.86 -29.98
CA GLU A 70 -5.93 14.17 -29.54
C GLU A 70 -5.69 12.67 -29.33
N ALA A 71 -5.05 11.99 -30.31
CA ALA A 71 -4.69 10.58 -30.16
C ALA A 71 -3.73 10.37 -28.97
N ARG A 72 -2.76 11.27 -28.76
CA ARG A 72 -1.84 11.22 -27.63
C ARG A 72 -2.57 11.39 -26.31
N MET A 73 -3.52 12.31 -26.21
CA MET A 73 -4.34 12.50 -25.01
C MET A 73 -5.18 11.26 -24.66
N ALA A 74 -5.76 10.59 -25.68
CA ALA A 74 -6.49 9.35 -25.45
C ALA A 74 -5.58 8.25 -24.89
N ASN A 75 -4.38 8.07 -25.44
CA ASN A 75 -3.39 7.13 -24.94
C ASN A 75 -2.94 7.47 -23.50
N LEU A 76 -2.72 8.74 -23.20
CA LEU A 76 -2.36 9.19 -21.83
C LEU A 76 -3.48 8.90 -20.85
N GLN A 77 -4.73 9.10 -21.24
CA GLN A 77 -5.88 8.78 -20.39
C GLN A 77 -5.97 7.29 -20.07
N GLU A 78 -5.73 6.43 -21.05
CA GLU A 78 -5.72 4.98 -20.85
C GLU A 78 -4.59 4.56 -19.89
N GLN A 79 -3.37 5.08 -20.09
CA GLN A 79 -2.24 4.83 -19.18
C GLN A 79 -2.52 5.29 -17.76
N ILE A 80 -3.11 6.47 -17.56
CA ILE A 80 -3.51 6.98 -16.25
C ILE A 80 -4.51 6.02 -15.58
N THR A 81 -5.52 5.55 -16.31
CA THR A 81 -6.53 4.64 -15.78
C THR A 81 -5.93 3.31 -15.29
N ILE A 82 -4.96 2.76 -16.04
CA ILE A 82 -4.24 1.54 -15.64
C ILE A 82 -3.43 1.80 -14.36
N LEU A 83 -2.72 2.93 -14.29
CA LEU A 83 -1.93 3.31 -13.11
C LEU A 83 -2.80 3.60 -11.89
N GLU A 84 -3.97 4.22 -12.04
CA GLU A 84 -4.94 4.44 -10.97
C GLU A 84 -5.42 3.11 -10.37
N ARG A 85 -5.73 2.13 -11.21
CA ARG A 85 -6.12 0.79 -10.75
C ARG A 85 -5.01 0.10 -9.96
N ARG A 86 -3.74 0.25 -10.38
CA ARG A 86 -2.58 -0.25 -9.62
C ARG A 86 -2.40 0.53 -8.32
N GLY A 87 -2.56 1.85 -8.37
CA GLY A 87 -2.50 2.71 -7.19
C GLY A 87 -3.53 2.31 -6.12
N THR A 88 -4.75 1.94 -6.49
CA THR A 88 -5.75 1.48 -5.51
C THR A 88 -5.31 0.25 -4.75
N LEU A 89 -4.67 -0.74 -5.40
CA LEU A 89 -4.15 -1.93 -4.74
C LEU A 89 -3.07 -1.61 -3.70
N VAL A 90 -2.16 -0.68 -4.04
CA VAL A 90 -1.09 -0.24 -3.13
C VAL A 90 -1.66 0.59 -1.98
N LYS A 91 -2.65 1.46 -2.25
CA LYS A 91 -3.38 2.22 -1.22
C LYS A 91 -4.06 1.30 -0.22
N ASP A 92 -4.79 0.30 -0.72
CA ASP A 92 -5.48 -0.67 0.14
C ASP A 92 -4.47 -1.49 0.97
N ALA A 93 -3.33 -1.87 0.38
CA ALA A 93 -2.25 -2.52 1.10
C ALA A 93 -1.70 -1.64 2.24
N LEU A 94 -1.53 -0.32 2.01
CA LEU A 94 -1.14 0.63 3.06
C LEU A 94 -2.18 0.72 4.17
N GLN A 95 -3.46 0.76 3.84
CA GLN A 95 -4.54 0.79 4.84
C GLN A 95 -4.53 -0.46 5.72
N TYR A 96 -4.41 -1.65 5.12
CA TYR A 96 -4.40 -2.90 5.88
C TYR A 96 -3.19 -3.00 6.81
N ILE A 97 -2.01 -2.53 6.40
CA ILE A 97 -0.83 -2.58 7.26
C ILE A 97 -0.95 -1.59 8.45
N PHE A 98 -1.54 -0.41 8.25
CA PHE A 98 -1.81 0.50 9.36
C PHE A 98 -2.85 -0.07 10.34
N ILE A 99 -3.90 -0.74 9.83
CA ILE A 99 -4.88 -1.43 10.68
C ILE A 99 -4.21 -2.57 11.46
N ALA A 100 -3.30 -3.33 10.82
CA ALA A 100 -2.56 -4.38 11.49
C ALA A 100 -1.71 -3.84 12.67
N ILE A 101 -0.99 -2.74 12.46
CA ILE A 101 -0.22 -2.09 13.52
C ILE A 101 -1.12 -1.64 14.66
N LEU A 102 -2.25 -1.00 14.35
CA LEU A 102 -3.20 -0.58 15.37
C LEU A 102 -3.71 -1.76 16.18
N LEU A 103 -4.05 -2.89 15.53
CA LEU A 103 -4.48 -4.11 16.21
C LEU A 103 -3.39 -4.67 17.12
N PHE A 104 -2.13 -4.67 16.70
CA PHE A 104 -1.01 -5.14 17.55
C PHE A 104 -0.76 -4.20 18.73
N VAL A 105 -0.88 -2.88 18.54
CA VAL A 105 -0.79 -1.90 19.63
C VAL A 105 -1.91 -2.12 20.65
N VAL A 106 -3.15 -2.27 20.18
CA VAL A 106 -4.31 -2.55 21.07
C VAL A 106 -4.14 -3.88 21.77
N ALA A 107 -3.68 -4.94 21.09
CA ALA A 107 -3.40 -6.23 21.70
C ALA A 107 -2.36 -6.10 22.82
N SER A 108 -1.30 -5.33 22.62
CA SER A 108 -0.28 -5.06 23.63
C SER A 108 -0.84 -4.33 24.85
N LEU A 109 -1.71 -3.33 24.62
CA LEU A 109 -2.36 -2.58 25.73
C LEU A 109 -3.32 -3.47 26.51
N VAL A 110 -4.15 -4.27 25.83
CA VAL A 110 -5.07 -5.23 26.47
C VAL A 110 -4.30 -6.25 27.30
N MET A 111 -3.16 -6.71 26.80
CA MET A 111 -2.29 -7.63 27.51
C MET A 111 -1.72 -7.01 28.79
N LEU A 112 -1.26 -5.76 28.72
CA LEU A 112 -0.77 -5.01 29.87
C LEU A 112 -1.86 -4.84 30.93
N ILE A 113 -3.08 -4.47 30.51
CA ILE A 113 -4.24 -4.34 31.40
C ILE A 113 -4.59 -5.67 32.05
N SER A 114 -4.64 -6.76 31.27
CA SER A 114 -4.91 -8.11 31.76
C SER A 114 -3.98 -8.53 32.90
N GLN A 115 -2.70 -8.21 32.76
CA GLN A 115 -1.68 -8.54 33.77
C GLN A 115 -1.72 -7.62 35.00
N THR A 116 -2.06 -6.33 34.81
CA THR A 116 -2.10 -5.36 35.89
C THR A 116 -3.30 -5.58 36.81
N PHE A 117 -4.44 -5.95 36.26
CA PHE A 117 -5.71 -6.11 36.99
C PHE A 117 -6.08 -7.57 37.27
N ASP A 118 -5.20 -8.52 36.93
CA ASP A 118 -5.40 -9.97 37.09
C ASP A 118 -6.72 -10.48 36.44
N VAL A 119 -7.11 -9.86 35.30
CA VAL A 119 -8.30 -10.23 34.54
C VAL A 119 -7.90 -11.08 33.35
N ASN A 120 -8.53 -12.25 33.19
CA ASN A 120 -8.21 -13.14 32.08
C ASN A 120 -8.80 -12.66 30.75
N LEU A 121 -8.02 -11.85 29.99
CA LEU A 121 -8.36 -11.33 28.66
C LEU A 121 -7.61 -12.06 27.53
N SER A 122 -7.04 -13.24 27.78
CA SER A 122 -6.20 -13.98 26.82
C SER A 122 -6.87 -14.23 25.49
N HIS A 123 -8.18 -14.55 25.48
CA HIS A 123 -8.94 -14.78 24.24
C HIS A 123 -9.08 -13.51 23.40
N VAL A 124 -9.24 -12.34 24.06
CA VAL A 124 -9.33 -11.05 23.36
C VAL A 124 -7.97 -10.70 22.73
N VAL A 125 -6.89 -10.88 23.46
CA VAL A 125 -5.53 -10.67 22.94
C VAL A 125 -5.24 -11.58 21.75
N LEU A 126 -5.57 -12.85 21.85
CA LEU A 126 -5.40 -13.82 20.76
C LEU A 126 -6.21 -13.42 19.52
N LEU A 127 -7.47 -13.02 19.70
CA LEU A 127 -8.33 -12.58 18.61
C LEU A 127 -7.74 -11.36 17.90
N LEU A 128 -7.31 -10.34 18.65
CA LEU A 128 -6.69 -9.13 18.09
C LEU A 128 -5.41 -9.45 17.32
N PHE A 129 -4.59 -10.36 17.85
CA PHE A 129 -3.36 -10.78 17.19
C PHE A 129 -3.63 -11.52 15.87
N VAL A 130 -4.59 -12.46 15.86
CA VAL A 130 -5.00 -13.18 14.64
C VAL A 130 -5.58 -12.23 13.61
N LEU A 131 -6.41 -11.26 14.01
CA LEU A 131 -6.92 -10.23 13.10
C LEU A 131 -5.79 -9.37 12.52
N GLY A 132 -4.80 -8.99 13.34
CA GLY A 132 -3.61 -8.27 12.87
C GLY A 132 -2.84 -9.06 11.81
N LEU A 133 -2.60 -10.35 12.03
CA LEU A 133 -1.94 -11.23 11.06
C LEU A 133 -2.76 -11.36 9.77
N LEU A 134 -4.09 -11.43 9.86
CA LEU A 134 -4.97 -11.46 8.70
C LEU A 134 -4.82 -10.18 7.86
N MET A 135 -4.73 -9.01 8.49
CA MET A 135 -4.49 -7.74 7.77
C MET A 135 -3.13 -7.72 7.07
N VAL A 136 -2.08 -8.25 7.71
CA VAL A 136 -0.76 -8.42 7.06
C VAL A 136 -0.86 -9.35 5.84
N PHE A 137 -1.58 -10.46 5.96
CA PHE A 137 -1.79 -11.40 4.85
C PHE A 137 -2.52 -10.72 3.67
N LEU A 138 -3.56 -9.93 3.94
CA LEU A 138 -4.29 -9.16 2.92
C LEU A 138 -3.38 -8.13 2.24
N THR A 139 -2.50 -7.46 3.01
CA THR A 139 -1.48 -6.56 2.46
C THR A 139 -0.57 -7.28 1.46
N CYS A 140 -0.01 -8.43 1.85
CA CYS A 140 0.83 -9.24 0.97
C CYS A 140 0.09 -9.68 -0.31
N THR A 141 -1.17 -10.09 -0.17
CA THR A 141 -2.00 -10.50 -1.31
C THR A 141 -2.21 -9.37 -2.30
N ASN A 142 -2.49 -8.14 -1.83
CA ASN A 142 -2.66 -6.97 -2.69
C ASN A 142 -1.36 -6.58 -3.41
N LEU A 143 -0.21 -6.68 -2.73
CA LEU A 143 1.09 -6.42 -3.36
C LEU A 143 1.44 -7.46 -4.43
N VAL A 144 1.14 -8.74 -4.17
CA VAL A 144 1.35 -9.80 -5.19
C VAL A 144 0.47 -9.55 -6.41
N ARG A 145 -0.78 -9.13 -6.21
CA ARG A 145 -1.68 -8.76 -7.32
C ARG A 145 -1.17 -7.55 -8.10
N GLU A 146 -0.67 -6.53 -7.42
CA GLU A 146 -0.08 -5.35 -8.06
C GLU A 146 1.10 -5.73 -8.94
N VAL A 147 2.02 -6.55 -8.43
CA VAL A 147 3.19 -7.03 -9.18
C VAL A 147 2.77 -7.83 -10.41
N ARG A 148 1.80 -8.73 -10.30
CA ARG A 148 1.29 -9.51 -11.44
C ARG A 148 0.71 -8.62 -12.53
N THR A 149 -0.14 -7.66 -12.17
CA THR A 149 -0.74 -6.71 -13.13
C THR A 149 0.32 -5.86 -13.82
N SER A 150 1.44 -5.57 -13.14
CA SER A 150 2.57 -4.84 -13.72
C SER A 150 3.29 -5.65 -14.80
N TYR A 151 3.49 -6.95 -14.59
CA TYR A 151 4.16 -7.84 -15.54
C TYR A 151 3.32 -8.06 -16.81
N GLU A 152 2.02 -8.25 -16.69
CA GLU A 152 1.13 -8.42 -17.84
C GLU A 152 1.15 -7.21 -18.78
N ALA A 153 1.18 -5.99 -18.25
CA ALA A 153 1.26 -4.77 -19.04
C ALA A 153 2.58 -4.67 -19.84
N VAL A 154 3.72 -5.05 -19.24
CA VAL A 154 5.02 -5.04 -19.92
C VAL A 154 5.11 -6.13 -20.99
N GLU A 155 4.56 -7.30 -20.75
CA GLU A 155 4.56 -8.40 -21.73
C GLU A 155 3.76 -8.04 -22.99
N ILE A 156 2.61 -7.39 -22.84
CA ILE A 156 1.79 -6.90 -23.97
C ILE A 156 2.58 -5.86 -24.77
N GLU A 157 3.26 -4.93 -24.13
CA GLU A 157 4.06 -3.89 -24.81
C GLU A 157 5.24 -4.49 -25.58
N LEU A 158 5.91 -5.49 -25.01
CA LEU A 158 7.01 -6.20 -25.70
C LEU A 158 6.51 -7.01 -26.90
N ARG A 159 5.35 -7.65 -26.82
CA ARG A 159 4.76 -8.37 -27.96
C ARG A 159 4.35 -7.44 -29.09
N MET A 160 3.83 -6.24 -28.79
CA MET A 160 3.47 -5.25 -29.81
C MET A 160 4.70 -4.64 -30.52
N ARG A 161 5.87 -4.61 -29.88
CA ARG A 161 7.13 -4.17 -30.50
C ARG A 161 7.80 -5.24 -31.38
N ALA A 162 7.46 -6.51 -31.15
CA ALA A 162 8.04 -7.64 -31.88
C ALA A 162 7.23 -8.07 -33.12
N ALA A 163 6.03 -7.51 -33.30
CA ALA A 163 5.15 -7.69 -34.47
C ALA A 163 5.25 -6.49 -35.42
#